data_ede2932b8b6b99f6e5ab854c1351848e
#
_entry.id   ede2932b8b6b99f6e5ab854c1351848e
#
_cell.length_a   1.000
_cell.length_b   1.000
_cell.length_c   1.000
_cell.angle_alpha   90.00
_cell.angle_beta   90.00
_cell.angle_gamma   90.00
#
_symmetry.space_group_name_H-M   'P 1'
#
loop_
_entity.id
_entity.type
_entity.pdbx_description
1 polymer ?
#
loop_
_entity_poly.entity_id
_entity_poly.type
_entity_poly.pdbx_seq_one_letter_code
_entity_poly.pdbx_strand_id
1 'polypeptide(L)'
;EKQVLALTCLTPITDTRTRITQIFWSDHWVFGLAKPFLRMGVVAFLKQDGGMVNLQNEGLRYDPALIWIDDADKQAKWYQQLKREWARSRAEGRAFVNPVRPATLRWTS
;
A
#
# COMPACT_ATOMS: atom_id res chain seq x y z
N GLU A 1 9.22 -23.62 14.67
CA GLU A 1 8.24 -22.52 14.67
C GLU A 1 7.63 -22.40 13.29
N LYS A 2 6.29 -22.46 13.18
CA LYS A 2 5.60 -22.41 11.89
C LYS A 2 5.41 -20.96 11.47
N GLN A 3 5.67 -20.65 10.19
CA GLN A 3 5.65 -19.30 9.70
C GLN A 3 4.53 -19.07 8.69
N VAL A 4 4.00 -17.85 8.68
CA VAL A 4 3.10 -17.33 7.66
C VAL A 4 3.72 -16.06 7.11
N LEU A 5 3.91 -16.00 5.81
CA LEU A 5 4.43 -14.84 5.11
C LEU A 5 3.36 -14.32 4.14
N ALA A 6 3.22 -13.02 4.09
CA ALA A 6 2.33 -12.35 3.15
C ALA A 6 3.12 -11.30 2.36
N LEU A 7 2.93 -11.30 1.05
CA LEU A 7 3.47 -10.27 0.15
C LEU A 7 2.32 -9.59 -0.58
N THR A 8 2.25 -8.28 -0.47
CA THR A 8 1.34 -7.44 -1.24
C THR A 8 2.12 -6.65 -2.27
N CYS A 9 1.85 -6.88 -3.54
CA CYS A 9 2.45 -6.14 -4.64
C CYS A 9 1.42 -5.19 -5.24
N LEU A 10 1.80 -3.92 -5.38
CA LEU A 10 1.02 -2.90 -6.06
C LEU A 10 1.70 -2.59 -7.39
N THR A 11 1.04 -2.94 -8.50
CA THR A 11 1.57 -2.72 -9.85
C THR A 11 0.70 -1.70 -10.58
N PRO A 12 1.21 -0.48 -10.84
CA PRO A 12 0.47 0.50 -11.62
C PRO A 12 0.29 -0.01 -13.06
N ILE A 13 -0.94 0.04 -13.55
CA ILE A 13 -1.29 -0.34 -14.93
C ILE A 13 -1.53 0.90 -15.79
N THR A 14 -2.24 1.88 -15.23
CA THR A 14 -2.47 3.20 -15.80
C THR A 14 -2.39 4.25 -14.69
N ASP A 15 -2.53 5.52 -15.03
CA ASP A 15 -2.56 6.61 -14.04
C ASP A 15 -3.70 6.49 -13.00
N THR A 16 -4.75 5.74 -13.35
CA THR A 16 -5.95 5.57 -12.53
C THR A 16 -6.22 4.12 -12.11
N ARG A 17 -5.39 3.16 -12.55
CA ARG A 17 -5.60 1.74 -12.27
C ARG A 17 -4.34 1.08 -11.75
N THR A 18 -4.45 0.43 -10.62
CA THR A 18 -3.39 -0.36 -9.99
C THR A 18 -3.86 -1.79 -9.81
N ARG A 19 -2.99 -2.76 -10.13
CA ARG A 19 -3.22 -4.17 -9.82
C ARG A 19 -2.67 -4.47 -8.44
N ILE A 20 -3.48 -5.07 -7.60
CA ILE A 20 -3.06 -5.60 -6.31
C ILE A 20 -2.87 -7.11 -6.47
N THR A 21 -1.68 -7.60 -6.16
CA THR A 21 -1.38 -9.03 -6.11
C THR A 21 -1.01 -9.39 -4.68
N GLN A 22 -1.78 -10.32 -4.11
CA GLN A 22 -1.55 -10.81 -2.75
C GLN A 22 -1.09 -12.25 -2.81
N ILE A 23 0.07 -12.54 -2.20
CA ILE A 23 0.65 -13.88 -2.15
C ILE A 23 0.85 -14.25 -0.69
N PHE A 24 0.41 -15.45 -0.33
CA PHE A 24 0.59 -16.01 1.00
C PHE A 24 1.40 -17.29 0.92
N TRP A 25 2.35 -17.43 1.81
CA TRP A 25 3.09 -18.65 2.05
C TRP A 25 2.86 -19.11 3.49
N SER A 26 2.69 -20.39 3.66
CA SER A 26 2.66 -20.99 4.99
C SER A 26 3.17 -22.43 4.93
N ASP A 27 3.96 -22.80 5.89
CA ASP A 27 4.38 -24.18 6.15
C ASP A 27 3.37 -24.96 7.02
N HIS A 28 2.24 -24.34 7.34
CA HIS A 28 1.17 -24.97 8.12
C HIS A 28 0.20 -25.71 7.19
N TRP A 29 0.10 -27.04 7.31
CA TRP A 29 -0.75 -27.89 6.46
C TRP A 29 -2.23 -27.49 6.45
N VAL A 30 -2.74 -26.96 7.59
CA VAL A 30 -4.13 -26.47 7.71
C VAL A 30 -4.47 -25.40 6.67
N PHE A 31 -3.52 -24.52 6.33
CA PHE A 31 -3.74 -23.52 5.30
C PHE A 31 -3.94 -24.13 3.92
N GLY A 32 -3.39 -25.34 3.68
CA GLY A 32 -3.64 -26.06 2.44
C GLY A 32 -5.11 -26.48 2.28
N LEU A 33 -5.72 -27.01 3.35
CA LEU A 33 -7.14 -27.36 3.39
C LEU A 33 -8.07 -26.15 3.38
N ALA A 34 -7.66 -25.07 4.06
CA ALA A 34 -8.44 -23.85 4.18
C ALA A 34 -8.36 -22.93 2.95
N LYS A 35 -7.54 -23.25 1.94
CA LYS A 35 -7.33 -22.42 0.73
C LYS A 35 -8.59 -21.82 0.11
N PRO A 36 -9.67 -22.59 -0.17
CA PRO A 36 -10.85 -22.01 -0.80
C PRO A 36 -11.54 -20.95 0.06
N PHE A 37 -11.61 -21.20 1.36
CA PHE A 37 -12.23 -20.26 2.31
C PHE A 37 -11.36 -19.02 2.53
N LEU A 38 -10.05 -19.19 2.65
CA LEU A 38 -9.10 -18.08 2.74
C LEU A 38 -9.16 -17.20 1.49
N ARG A 39 -9.23 -17.81 0.29
CA ARG A 39 -9.38 -17.07 -0.96
C ARG A 39 -10.66 -16.24 -0.97
N MET A 40 -11.79 -16.79 -0.53
CA MET A 40 -13.05 -16.05 -0.43
C MET A 40 -12.93 -14.86 0.51
N GLY A 41 -12.36 -15.06 1.71
CA GLY A 41 -12.14 -14.01 2.69
C GLY A 41 -11.24 -12.88 2.16
N VAL A 42 -10.12 -13.24 1.54
CA VAL A 42 -9.19 -12.26 0.95
C VAL A 42 -9.86 -11.47 -0.18
N VAL A 43 -10.61 -12.13 -1.06
CA VAL A 43 -11.33 -11.45 -2.15
C VAL A 43 -12.40 -10.50 -1.60
N ALA A 44 -13.14 -10.91 -0.57
CA ALA A 44 -14.14 -10.06 0.08
C ALA A 44 -13.47 -8.82 0.73
N PHE A 45 -12.38 -9.02 1.45
CA PHE A 45 -11.59 -7.97 2.06
C PHE A 45 -11.05 -6.96 1.02
N LEU A 46 -10.41 -7.46 -0.04
CA LEU A 46 -9.88 -6.60 -1.11
C LEU A 46 -10.99 -5.83 -1.86
N LYS A 47 -12.18 -6.41 -2.01
CA LYS A 47 -13.33 -5.70 -2.59
C LYS A 47 -13.82 -4.57 -1.68
N GLN A 48 -13.85 -4.80 -0.38
CA GLN A 48 -14.21 -3.78 0.60
C GLN A 48 -13.23 -2.61 0.56
N ASP A 49 -11.93 -2.89 0.60
CA ASP A 49 -10.87 -1.88 0.51
C ASP A 49 -10.93 -1.13 -0.83
N GLY A 50 -11.14 -1.84 -1.93
CA GLY A 50 -11.30 -1.24 -3.26
C GLY A 50 -12.48 -0.28 -3.32
N GLY A 51 -13.57 -0.57 -2.62
CA GLY A 51 -14.71 0.33 -2.48
C GLY A 51 -14.32 1.65 -1.80
N MET A 52 -13.56 1.58 -0.71
CA MET A 52 -13.06 2.76 0.01
C MET A 52 -12.12 3.60 -0.85
N VAL A 53 -11.21 2.96 -1.60
CA VAL A 53 -10.30 3.65 -2.52
C VAL A 53 -11.06 4.38 -3.63
N ASN A 54 -12.13 3.78 -4.16
CA ASN A 54 -12.97 4.42 -5.18
C ASN A 54 -13.68 5.66 -4.61
N LEU A 55 -14.22 5.59 -3.39
CA LEU A 55 -14.82 6.73 -2.71
C LEU A 55 -13.79 7.85 -2.46
N GLN A 56 -12.57 7.50 -2.06
CA GLN A 56 -11.48 8.47 -1.93
C GLN A 56 -11.15 9.14 -3.27
N ASN A 57 -11.07 8.38 -4.35
CA ASN A 57 -10.83 8.93 -5.68
C ASN A 57 -11.94 9.87 -6.14
N GLU A 58 -13.18 9.58 -5.79
CA GLU A 58 -14.30 10.48 -6.04
C GLU A 58 -14.17 11.77 -5.23
N GLY A 59 -13.84 11.65 -3.95
CA GLY A 59 -13.61 12.79 -3.05
C GLY A 59 -12.46 13.70 -3.53
N LEU A 60 -11.39 13.13 -4.07
CA LEU A 60 -10.23 13.89 -4.57
C LEU A 60 -10.57 14.82 -5.75
N ARG A 61 -11.68 14.59 -6.46
CA ARG A 61 -12.15 15.48 -7.54
C ARG A 61 -12.53 16.88 -7.05
N TYR A 62 -12.82 17.01 -5.76
CA TYR A 62 -13.19 18.26 -5.11
C TYR A 62 -12.00 18.99 -4.49
N ASP A 63 -10.77 18.54 -4.78
CA ASP A 63 -9.50 19.09 -4.26
C ASP A 63 -9.53 19.33 -2.72
N PRO A 64 -9.90 18.33 -1.92
CA PRO A 64 -10.00 18.49 -0.48
C PRO A 64 -8.61 18.67 0.14
N ALA A 65 -8.51 19.51 1.16
CA ALA A 65 -7.31 19.56 1.99
C ALA A 65 -7.10 18.21 2.68
N LEU A 66 -5.96 17.55 2.39
CA LEU A 66 -5.61 16.29 3.03
C LEU A 66 -5.22 16.53 4.48
N ILE A 67 -5.94 15.91 5.39
CA ILE A 67 -5.60 15.90 6.82
C ILE A 67 -4.67 14.71 7.07
N TRP A 68 -3.49 15.00 7.61
CA TRP A 68 -2.49 14.00 7.93
C TRP A 68 -2.41 13.78 9.43
N ILE A 69 -2.56 12.52 9.86
CA ILE A 69 -2.35 12.11 11.25
C ILE A 69 -0.87 11.72 11.39
N ASP A 70 -0.14 12.37 12.32
CA ASP A 70 1.32 12.36 12.32
C ASP A 70 1.98 10.99 12.16
N ASP A 71 1.93 10.12 13.15
CA ASP A 71 2.65 8.84 13.05
C ASP A 71 1.91 7.80 12.21
N ALA A 72 0.58 7.84 12.18
CA ALA A 72 -0.23 6.92 11.39
C ALA A 72 -0.01 7.12 9.89
N ASP A 73 0.09 8.37 9.42
CA ASP A 73 0.25 8.70 8.00
C ASP A 73 1.71 8.94 7.60
N LYS A 74 2.66 8.70 8.48
CA LYS A 74 4.07 8.96 8.20
C LYS A 74 4.60 8.20 6.99
N GLN A 75 4.18 6.95 6.82
CA GLN A 75 4.55 6.15 5.65
C GLN A 75 3.97 6.72 4.35
N ALA A 76 2.74 7.21 4.38
CA ALA A 76 2.12 7.87 3.24
C ALA A 76 2.82 9.20 2.90
N LYS A 77 3.21 9.98 3.91
CA LYS A 77 4.05 11.18 3.73
C LYS A 77 5.40 10.84 3.08
N TRP A 78 6.07 9.77 3.53
CA TRP A 78 7.33 9.30 2.93
C TRP A 78 7.15 8.87 1.47
N TYR A 79 6.08 8.14 1.18
CA TYR A 79 5.77 7.74 -0.20
C TYR A 79 5.60 8.97 -1.12
N GLN A 80 4.90 10.00 -0.66
CA GLN A 80 4.74 11.24 -1.41
C GLN A 80 6.08 11.98 -1.61
N GLN A 81 6.97 11.97 -0.61
CA GLN A 81 8.32 12.53 -0.73
C GLN A 81 9.14 11.77 -1.77
N LEU A 82 9.12 10.44 -1.72
CA LEU A 82 9.82 9.58 -2.69
C LEU A 82 9.30 9.82 -4.11
N LYS A 83 7.99 9.89 -4.31
CA LYS A 83 7.39 10.20 -5.61
C LYS A 83 7.86 11.54 -6.18
N ARG A 84 7.84 12.59 -5.35
CA ARG A 84 8.26 13.93 -5.77
C ARG A 84 9.74 13.95 -6.14
N GLU A 85 10.58 13.34 -5.32
CA GLU A 85 12.02 13.27 -5.59
C GLU A 85 12.31 12.43 -6.85
N TRP A 86 11.60 11.33 -7.03
CA TRP A 86 11.70 10.53 -8.25
C TRP A 86 11.36 11.34 -9.51
N ALA A 87 10.25 12.06 -9.50
CA ALA A 87 9.85 12.90 -10.61
C ALA A 87 10.86 14.03 -10.88
N ARG A 88 11.33 14.68 -9.80
CA ARG A 88 12.33 15.76 -9.89
C ARG A 88 13.66 15.24 -10.45
N SER A 89 14.20 14.15 -9.91
CA SER A 89 15.48 13.58 -10.35
C SER A 89 15.45 13.22 -11.84
N ARG A 90 14.33 12.70 -12.33
CA ARG A 90 14.16 12.40 -13.76
C ARG A 90 14.07 13.64 -14.63
N ALA A 91 13.33 14.66 -14.19
CA ALA A 91 13.22 15.93 -14.92
C ALA A 91 14.57 16.67 -14.99
N GLU A 92 15.38 16.57 -13.95
CA GLU A 92 16.71 17.20 -13.85
C GLU A 92 17.83 16.33 -14.43
N GLY A 93 17.56 15.09 -14.88
CA GLY A 93 18.55 14.16 -15.42
C GLY A 93 19.63 13.73 -14.42
N ARG A 94 19.36 13.78 -13.14
CA ARG A 94 20.28 13.41 -12.06
C ARG A 94 19.89 12.09 -11.39
N ALA A 95 20.83 11.53 -10.62
CA ALA A 95 20.58 10.36 -9.82
C ALA A 95 19.51 10.64 -8.74
N PHE A 96 18.69 9.63 -8.47
CA PHE A 96 17.73 9.66 -7.36
C PHE A 96 18.47 9.66 -6.02
N VAL A 97 18.08 10.56 -5.13
CA VAL A 97 18.60 10.62 -3.75
C VAL A 97 17.43 10.40 -2.79
N ASN A 98 17.54 9.44 -1.90
CA ASN A 98 16.47 9.16 -0.94
C ASN A 98 16.23 10.35 0.01
N PRO A 99 15.08 11.05 -0.06
CA PRO A 99 14.79 12.19 0.78
C PRO A 99 14.30 11.80 2.18
N VAL A 100 14.01 10.52 2.39
CA VAL A 100 13.40 10.01 3.64
C VAL A 100 14.49 9.76 4.67
N ARG A 101 14.32 10.34 5.87
CA ARG A 101 15.18 10.06 7.01
C ARG A 101 14.61 8.92 7.85
N PRO A 102 15.45 8.06 8.43
CA PRO A 102 15.00 7.05 9.39
C PRO A 102 14.26 7.69 10.55
N ALA A 103 13.15 7.08 10.93
CA ALA A 103 12.37 7.50 12.09
C ALA A 103 11.71 6.29 12.76
N THR A 104 11.55 6.36 14.07
CA THR A 104 10.79 5.37 14.83
C THR A 104 9.33 5.80 14.85
N LEU A 105 8.45 4.90 14.39
CA LEU A 105 7.01 5.10 14.47
C LEU A 105 6.55 4.63 15.86
N ARG A 106 5.73 5.45 16.51
CA ARG A 106 5.14 5.12 17.81
C ARG A 106 3.67 4.81 17.60
N TRP A 107 3.29 3.59 17.92
CA TRP A 107 1.90 3.15 17.97
C TRP A 107 1.48 3.07 19.42
N THR A 108 0.41 3.72 19.76
CA THR A 108 -0.37 3.41 20.96
C THR A 108 -1.57 2.62 20.50
N SER A 109 -1.60 1.33 20.84
CA SER A 109 -2.78 0.48 20.68
C SER A 109 -3.70 0.65 21.86
#